data_157333fbdfba143ad83dd737a3fe6aeb
#
_entry.id   157333fbdfba143ad83dd737a3fe6aeb
#
_cell.length_a   1.000
_cell.length_b   1.000
_cell.length_c   1.000
_cell.angle_alpha   90.00
_cell.angle_beta   90.00
_cell.angle_gamma   90.00
#
_symmetry.space_group_name_H-M   'P 1'
#
loop_
_entity.id
_entity.type
_entity.pdbx_description
1 polymer ?
#
loop_
_entity_poly.entity_id
_entity_poly.type
_entity_poly.pdbx_seq_one_letter_code
_entity_poly.pdbx_strand_id
1 'polypeptide(L)'
;MFARSLAVIALVVAAHAGAAEPELGHPFDMKPDEVVTIQGLRITFEGVTNDSRCPTGVQCMWAGDAAAAFTLEKPPAAAQQRTLHTNGRFEREITVDAFVVRLDDVKPYPKEGATIAPADYRSTLVVTRR
;
A
#
# COMPACT_ATOMS: atom_id res chain seq x y z
N MET A 1 20.86 -62.42 -10.84
CA MET A 1 19.79 -61.51 -11.26
C MET A 1 19.77 -60.33 -10.31
N PHE A 2 20.30 -59.22 -10.78
CA PHE A 2 20.32 -57.99 -9.95
C PHE A 2 19.17 -57.08 -10.39
N ALA A 3 18.15 -56.92 -9.53
CA ALA A 3 17.08 -55.96 -9.76
C ALA A 3 17.58 -54.56 -9.46
N ARG A 4 17.74 -53.74 -10.47
CA ARG A 4 18.01 -52.31 -10.31
C ARG A 4 16.70 -51.58 -10.04
N SER A 5 16.49 -51.24 -8.75
CA SER A 5 15.41 -50.30 -8.39
C SER A 5 15.81 -48.89 -8.81
N LEU A 6 15.16 -48.38 -9.84
CA LEU A 6 15.23 -46.99 -10.19
C LEU A 6 14.36 -46.21 -9.19
N ALA A 7 15.00 -45.54 -8.24
CA ALA A 7 14.29 -44.56 -7.40
C ALA A 7 13.99 -43.32 -8.24
N VAL A 8 12.73 -43.16 -8.58
CA VAL A 8 12.23 -41.92 -9.20
C VAL A 8 12.15 -40.88 -8.09
N ILE A 9 13.13 -39.99 -8.05
CA ILE A 9 13.06 -38.81 -7.18
C ILE A 9 12.09 -37.85 -7.82
N ALA A 10 10.85 -37.79 -7.31
CA ALA A 10 9.89 -36.76 -7.70
C ALA A 10 10.37 -35.41 -7.13
N LEU A 11 10.87 -34.56 -8.01
CA LEU A 11 11.20 -33.18 -7.66
C LEU A 11 9.88 -32.42 -7.46
N VAL A 12 9.49 -32.24 -6.20
CA VAL A 12 8.35 -31.38 -5.87
C VAL A 12 8.80 -29.92 -6.02
N VAL A 13 8.51 -29.34 -7.18
CA VAL A 13 8.67 -27.91 -7.35
C VAL A 13 7.52 -27.24 -6.60
N ALA A 14 7.81 -26.73 -5.41
CA ALA A 14 6.87 -25.88 -4.69
C ALA A 14 6.72 -24.58 -5.48
N ALA A 15 5.60 -24.43 -6.19
CA ALA A 15 5.25 -23.15 -6.79
C ALA A 15 4.94 -22.16 -5.68
N HIS A 16 5.86 -21.23 -5.42
CA HIS A 16 5.56 -20.08 -4.56
C HIS A 16 4.65 -19.16 -5.34
N ALA A 17 3.34 -19.20 -5.00
CA ALA A 17 2.42 -18.18 -5.48
C ALA A 17 2.74 -16.88 -4.75
N GLY A 18 3.71 -16.11 -5.26
CA GLY A 18 3.89 -14.71 -4.87
C GLY A 18 2.64 -13.93 -5.24
N ALA A 19 2.20 -13.00 -4.38
CA ALA A 19 1.15 -12.07 -4.76
C ALA A 19 1.55 -11.35 -6.05
N ALA A 20 0.64 -11.27 -7.02
CA ALA A 20 0.88 -10.56 -8.27
C ALA A 20 1.18 -9.09 -7.97
N GLU A 21 2.15 -8.51 -8.68
CA GLU A 21 2.38 -7.07 -8.62
C GLU A 21 1.13 -6.31 -9.04
N PRO A 22 0.78 -5.22 -8.34
CA PRO A 22 -0.25 -4.31 -8.84
C PRO A 22 0.13 -3.77 -10.21
N GLU A 23 -0.87 -3.54 -11.04
CA GLU A 23 -0.68 -2.92 -12.35
C GLU A 23 -0.57 -1.40 -12.22
N LEU A 24 0.30 -0.80 -13.06
CA LEU A 24 0.37 0.65 -13.17
C LEU A 24 -0.98 1.23 -13.62
N GLY A 25 -1.37 2.34 -13.00
CA GLY A 25 -2.63 3.01 -13.30
C GLY A 25 -3.88 2.39 -12.68
N HIS A 26 -3.75 1.28 -11.95
CA HIS A 26 -4.86 0.61 -11.29
C HIS A 26 -4.76 0.76 -9.77
N PRO A 27 -5.88 1.11 -9.09
CA PRO A 27 -5.86 1.23 -7.63
C PRO A 27 -5.63 -0.13 -6.96
N PHE A 28 -4.87 -0.09 -5.86
CA PHE A 28 -4.68 -1.26 -5.01
C PHE A 28 -4.64 -0.83 -3.54
N ASP A 29 -5.10 -1.72 -2.67
CA ASP A 29 -5.16 -1.48 -1.24
C ASP A 29 -3.95 -2.06 -0.52
N MET A 30 -3.49 -1.37 0.52
CA MET A 30 -2.42 -1.82 1.40
C MET A 30 -2.87 -1.80 2.85
N LYS A 31 -2.50 -2.85 3.57
CA LYS A 31 -2.61 -2.90 5.05
C LYS A 31 -1.45 -2.15 5.68
N PRO A 32 -1.60 -1.66 6.94
CA PRO A 32 -0.45 -1.17 7.69
C PRO A 32 0.67 -2.23 7.75
N ASP A 33 1.89 -1.78 7.59
CA ASP A 33 3.13 -2.58 7.56
C ASP A 33 3.28 -3.50 6.34
N GLU A 34 2.34 -3.50 5.42
CA GLU A 34 2.45 -4.23 4.16
C GLU A 34 3.49 -3.57 3.24
N VAL A 35 4.25 -4.41 2.54
CA VAL A 35 5.21 -3.98 1.52
C VAL A 35 4.74 -4.47 0.16
N VAL A 36 4.64 -3.55 -0.79
CA VAL A 36 4.30 -3.84 -2.18
C VAL A 36 5.47 -3.39 -3.06
N THR A 37 5.88 -4.25 -3.98
CA THR A 37 6.89 -3.91 -4.98
C THR A 37 6.24 -3.86 -6.35
N ILE A 38 6.47 -2.76 -7.06
CA ILE A 38 5.97 -2.56 -8.42
C ILE A 38 7.10 -2.05 -9.31
N GLN A 39 7.54 -2.84 -10.28
CA GLN A 39 8.65 -2.53 -11.18
C GLN A 39 9.92 -2.03 -10.46
N GLY A 40 10.26 -2.67 -9.33
CA GLY A 40 11.42 -2.33 -8.52
C GLY A 40 11.21 -1.18 -7.53
N LEU A 41 10.09 -0.47 -7.58
CA LEU A 41 9.70 0.49 -6.56
C LEU A 41 9.08 -0.25 -5.39
N ARG A 42 9.68 -0.10 -4.21
CA ARG A 42 9.20 -0.71 -2.97
C ARG A 42 8.43 0.33 -2.18
N ILE A 43 7.19 0.00 -1.84
CA ILE A 43 6.29 0.86 -1.07
C ILE A 43 5.91 0.13 0.20
N THR A 44 6.13 0.78 1.34
CA THR A 44 5.67 0.30 2.65
C THR A 44 4.63 1.27 3.18
N PHE A 45 3.45 0.78 3.53
CA PHE A 45 2.45 1.58 4.22
C PHE A 45 2.69 1.48 5.73
N GLU A 46 3.15 2.58 6.35
CA GLU A 46 3.47 2.61 7.78
C GLU A 46 2.23 2.77 8.67
N GLY A 47 1.14 3.23 8.11
CA GLY A 47 -0.12 3.43 8.84
C GLY A 47 -0.65 4.86 8.71
N VAL A 48 -1.82 5.08 9.29
CA VAL A 48 -2.44 6.39 9.37
C VAL A 48 -1.95 7.08 10.63
N THR A 49 -1.34 8.26 10.48
CA THR A 49 -0.75 9.02 11.58
C THR A 49 -1.73 10.05 12.17
N ASN A 50 -2.69 10.48 11.38
CA ASN A 50 -3.75 11.40 11.80
C ASN A 50 -4.98 11.21 10.93
N ASP A 51 -6.15 11.22 11.53
CA ASP A 51 -7.42 11.13 10.84
C ASP A 51 -8.40 12.14 11.43
N SER A 52 -8.55 13.26 10.74
CA SER A 52 -9.45 14.36 11.11
C SER A 52 -10.62 14.50 10.14
N ARG A 53 -10.87 13.49 9.31
CA ARG A 53 -11.98 13.51 8.35
C ARG A 53 -13.30 13.69 9.08
N CYS A 54 -14.22 14.43 8.45
CA CYS A 54 -15.55 14.64 9.00
C CYS A 54 -16.33 13.32 8.99
N PRO A 55 -16.68 12.74 10.16
CA PRO A 55 -17.43 11.50 10.19
C PRO A 55 -18.81 11.61 9.53
N THR A 56 -19.29 10.52 8.95
CA THR A 56 -20.68 10.45 8.48
C THR A 56 -21.61 10.65 9.65
N GLY A 57 -22.68 11.40 9.47
CA GLY A 57 -23.64 11.75 10.51
C GLY A 57 -23.29 13.01 11.29
N VAL A 58 -22.10 13.58 11.08
CA VAL A 58 -21.64 14.83 11.70
C VAL A 58 -21.56 15.93 10.64
N GLN A 59 -22.00 17.13 11.00
CA GLN A 59 -21.83 18.30 10.17
C GLN A 59 -20.60 19.07 10.63
N CYS A 60 -19.56 19.08 9.81
CA CYS A 60 -18.29 19.76 10.10
C CYS A 60 -18.16 21.06 9.32
N MET A 61 -17.49 22.04 9.90
CA MET A 61 -17.19 23.30 9.21
C MET A 61 -16.07 23.15 8.17
N TRP A 62 -15.22 22.15 8.33
CA TRP A 62 -14.07 21.92 7.46
C TRP A 62 -14.06 20.45 6.99
N ALA A 63 -13.69 20.26 5.75
CA ALA A 63 -13.30 18.94 5.30
C ALA A 63 -11.98 18.60 5.98
N GLY A 64 -11.96 17.54 6.79
CA GLY A 64 -10.77 17.09 7.46
C GLY A 64 -9.82 16.34 6.51
N ASP A 65 -8.86 15.64 7.09
CA ASP A 65 -7.81 14.94 6.37
C ASP A 65 -7.47 13.62 7.03
N ALA A 66 -7.11 12.62 6.25
CA ALA A 66 -6.41 11.44 6.72
C ALA A 66 -4.97 11.51 6.21
N ALA A 67 -4.01 11.45 7.12
CA ALA A 67 -2.59 11.45 6.82
C ALA A 67 -2.04 10.03 6.91
N ALA A 68 -1.52 9.52 5.81
CA ALA A 68 -0.96 8.18 5.69
C ALA A 68 0.54 8.26 5.45
N ALA A 69 1.31 7.56 6.28
CA ALA A 69 2.77 7.54 6.19
C ALA A 69 3.25 6.37 5.35
N PHE A 70 4.22 6.64 4.49
CA PHE A 70 4.82 5.66 3.59
C PHE A 70 6.34 5.73 3.62
N THR A 71 6.98 4.60 3.43
CA THR A 71 8.38 4.51 3.05
C THR A 71 8.46 4.05 1.60
N LEU A 72 9.19 4.79 0.79
CA LEU A 72 9.31 4.59 -0.64
C LEU A 72 10.78 4.40 -0.98
N GLU A 73 11.11 3.32 -1.67
CA GLU A 73 12.48 2.99 -2.02
C GLU A 73 12.58 2.51 -3.46
N LYS A 74 13.45 3.17 -4.21
CA LYS A 74 13.82 2.74 -5.56
C LYS A 74 15.35 2.66 -5.64
N PRO A 75 15.94 1.46 -5.36
CA PRO A 75 17.39 1.32 -5.44
C PRO A 75 17.97 1.74 -6.79
N PRO A 76 19.17 2.34 -6.84
CA PRO A 76 20.12 2.53 -5.74
C PRO A 76 19.86 3.77 -4.85
N ALA A 77 18.81 4.54 -5.11
CA ALA A 77 18.49 5.69 -4.27
C ALA A 77 18.07 5.26 -2.87
N ALA A 78 18.34 6.10 -1.88
CA ALA A 78 17.96 5.86 -0.49
C ALA A 78 16.44 5.89 -0.31
N ALA A 79 15.95 5.14 0.69
CA ALA A 79 14.55 5.16 1.06
C ALA A 79 14.12 6.55 1.55
N GLN A 80 12.90 6.94 1.20
CA GLN A 80 12.28 8.19 1.61
C GLN A 80 11.04 7.90 2.46
N GLN A 81 10.87 8.63 3.55
CA GLN A 81 9.63 8.63 4.31
C GLN A 81 8.79 9.83 3.91
N ARG A 82 7.55 9.60 3.54
CA ARG A 82 6.63 10.66 3.10
C ARG A 82 5.24 10.40 3.66
N THR A 83 4.55 11.50 3.94
CA THR A 83 3.15 11.48 4.33
C THR A 83 2.31 11.97 3.17
N LEU A 84 1.32 11.17 2.79
CA LEU A 84 0.33 11.54 1.77
C LEU A 84 -1.03 11.74 2.45
N HIS A 85 -1.82 12.62 1.88
CA HIS A 85 -3.06 13.11 2.47
C HIS A 85 -4.26 12.86 1.57
N THR A 86 -5.42 12.68 2.16
CA THR A 86 -6.68 12.58 1.41
C THR A 86 -7.23 13.94 1.02
N ASN A 87 -6.90 14.99 1.77
CA ASN A 87 -7.33 16.34 1.47
C ASN A 87 -6.40 17.00 0.44
N GLY A 88 -6.99 17.49 -0.66
CA GLY A 88 -6.24 18.12 -1.75
C GLY A 88 -5.50 19.42 -1.41
N ARG A 89 -5.68 19.95 -0.20
CA ARG A 89 -4.86 21.07 0.31
C ARG A 89 -3.43 20.67 0.64
N PHE A 90 -3.22 19.37 0.86
CA PHE A 90 -1.94 18.80 1.23
C PHE A 90 -1.41 17.91 0.11
N GLU A 91 -0.23 17.40 0.27
CA GLU A 91 0.41 16.54 -0.72
C GLU A 91 -0.33 15.20 -0.82
N ARG A 92 -0.89 14.90 -2.00
CA ARG A 92 -1.58 13.63 -2.29
C ARG A 92 -0.74 12.66 -3.08
N GLU A 93 0.31 13.14 -3.72
CA GLU A 93 1.17 12.32 -4.54
C GLU A 93 2.62 12.69 -4.38
N ILE A 94 3.50 11.75 -4.69
CA ILE A 94 4.94 11.93 -4.68
C ILE A 94 5.54 11.30 -5.91
N THR A 95 6.54 11.97 -6.47
CA THR A 95 7.36 11.42 -7.54
C THR A 95 8.59 10.74 -6.96
N VAL A 96 8.78 9.47 -7.29
CA VAL A 96 9.95 8.68 -6.93
C VAL A 96 10.54 8.10 -8.21
N ASP A 97 11.73 8.58 -8.60
CA ASP A 97 12.36 8.21 -9.88
C ASP A 97 11.39 8.44 -11.06
N ALA A 98 11.11 7.43 -11.84
CA ALA A 98 10.19 7.51 -12.98
C ALA A 98 8.73 7.25 -12.62
N PHE A 99 8.40 7.18 -11.32
CA PHE A 99 7.06 6.84 -10.86
C PHE A 99 6.40 7.98 -10.12
N VAL A 100 5.07 8.05 -10.23
CA VAL A 100 4.22 8.90 -9.41
C VAL A 100 3.35 7.98 -8.55
N VAL A 101 3.43 8.13 -7.23
CA VAL A 101 2.61 7.40 -6.26
C VAL A 101 1.56 8.35 -5.70
N ARG A 102 0.30 8.05 -5.93
CA ARG A 102 -0.82 8.87 -5.46
C ARG A 102 -1.65 8.12 -4.43
N LEU A 103 -1.97 8.78 -3.33
CA LEU A 103 -2.96 8.31 -2.38
C LEU A 103 -4.35 8.64 -2.92
N ASP A 104 -5.11 7.61 -3.24
CA ASP A 104 -6.46 7.74 -3.79
C ASP A 104 -7.51 7.79 -2.69
N ASP A 105 -7.35 6.96 -1.66
CA ASP A 105 -8.29 6.86 -0.55
C ASP A 105 -7.65 6.25 0.70
N VAL A 106 -8.27 6.48 1.85
CA VAL A 106 -8.01 5.79 3.11
C VAL A 106 -9.32 5.22 3.62
N LYS A 107 -9.37 3.92 3.81
CA LYS A 107 -10.55 3.17 4.27
C LYS A 107 -10.32 2.63 5.67
N PRO A 108 -11.39 2.42 6.46
CA PRO A 108 -12.77 2.85 6.20
C PRO A 108 -12.94 4.36 6.36
N TYR A 109 -14.04 4.88 5.85
CA TYR A 109 -14.42 6.27 6.13
C TYR A 109 -14.98 6.35 7.56
N PRO A 110 -14.63 7.39 8.35
CA PRO A 110 -15.07 7.48 9.74
C PRO A 110 -16.59 7.66 9.85
N LYS A 111 -17.15 7.08 10.89
CA LYS A 111 -18.57 7.21 11.26
C LYS A 111 -18.69 7.80 12.64
N GLU A 112 -19.73 8.59 12.86
CA GLU A 112 -20.04 9.15 14.17
C GLU A 112 -20.13 8.04 15.22
N GLY A 113 -19.45 8.24 16.36
CA GLY A 113 -19.47 7.30 17.49
C GLY A 113 -18.64 6.04 17.28
N ALA A 114 -17.98 5.86 16.17
CA ALA A 114 -17.13 4.71 15.89
C ALA A 114 -15.65 5.10 15.90
N THR A 115 -14.79 4.22 16.40
CA THR A 115 -13.34 4.38 16.37
C THR A 115 -12.75 3.37 15.39
N ILE A 116 -11.84 3.82 14.56
CA ILE A 116 -11.10 2.96 13.63
C ILE A 116 -9.82 2.50 14.32
N ALA A 117 -9.69 1.19 14.52
CA ALA A 117 -8.44 0.64 15.05
C ALA A 117 -7.30 0.82 14.03
N PRO A 118 -6.06 1.09 14.47
CA PRO A 118 -4.94 1.33 13.55
C PRO A 118 -4.74 0.21 12.53
N ALA A 119 -4.94 -1.05 12.91
CA ALA A 119 -4.80 -2.21 12.02
C ALA A 119 -5.91 -2.33 10.97
N ASP A 120 -7.03 -1.64 11.16
CA ASP A 120 -8.20 -1.72 10.27
C ASP A 120 -8.12 -0.74 9.10
N TYR A 121 -7.17 0.17 9.12
CA TYR A 121 -6.96 1.08 8.00
C TYR A 121 -6.44 0.36 6.76
N ARG A 122 -6.89 0.83 5.61
CA ARG A 122 -6.37 0.44 4.29
C ARG A 122 -6.09 1.71 3.51
N SER A 123 -4.90 1.82 2.95
CA SER A 123 -4.60 2.88 1.99
C SER A 123 -4.82 2.37 0.58
N THR A 124 -5.47 3.17 -0.24
CA THR A 124 -5.63 2.88 -1.67
C THR A 124 -4.68 3.76 -2.46
N LEU A 125 -3.77 3.14 -3.18
CA LEU A 125 -2.74 3.81 -3.97
C LEU A 125 -2.95 3.55 -5.46
N VAL A 126 -2.52 4.52 -6.25
CA VAL A 126 -2.35 4.37 -7.71
C VAL A 126 -0.93 4.78 -8.05
N VAL A 127 -0.20 3.89 -8.72
CA VAL A 127 1.16 4.15 -9.20
C VAL A 127 1.13 4.28 -10.70
N THR A 128 1.69 5.36 -11.21
CA THR A 128 1.80 5.60 -12.65
C THR A 128 3.25 5.88 -13.02
N ARG A 129 3.59 5.72 -14.29
CA ARG A 129 4.87 6.21 -14.81
C ARG A 129 4.76 7.67 -15.18
N ARG A 130 5.82 8.35 -14.90
CA ARG A 130 6.03 9.75 -15.25
C ARG A 130 6.37 9.92 -16.72
#